data_c9b1405f3845e84cb11e9041f4d07ec7
#
_entry.id   c9b1405f3845e84cb11e9041f4d07ec7
#
_cell.length_a   1.000
_cell.length_b   1.000
_cell.length_c   1.000
_cell.angle_alpha   90.00
_cell.angle_beta   90.00
_cell.angle_gamma   90.00
#
_symmetry.space_group_name_H-M   'P 1'
#
loop_
_entity.id
_entity.type
_entity.pdbx_description
1 polymer ?
#
loop_
_entity_poly.entity_id
_entity_poly.type
_entity_poly.pdbx_seq_one_letter_code
_entity_poly.pdbx_strand_id
1 'polypeptide(L)'
;QRQMCIRDRTADRTYKSDILIEKGKIVSIGKNLSGSEELDATGCFVMPGGIDPHTHLEMPFMGTYSSDNFESGTRAALSGGTTMVVDFCLPSPGQSLLTAIQAWDNKSSLATTDYSFHMAITWWGEEVFNDMPTVVGKGINTFKHFMAYKGALMIDDDEMYASFQRCAELGAMPLVHAENGDVVAQLQAKLMEQGNNGPEAHSYSRPPEVEGEATNRAIMIADMAGVPLY
;
A
#
# COMPACT_ATOMS: atom_id res chain seq x y z
N GLN A 1 -6.58 -28.14 -14.65
CA GLN A 1 -5.60 -28.56 -13.64
C GLN A 1 -6.31 -29.18 -12.44
N ARG A 2 -5.80 -30.30 -11.95
CA ARG A 2 -6.23 -30.92 -10.70
C ARG A 2 -5.08 -30.92 -9.71
N GLN A 3 -5.34 -30.47 -8.48
CA GLN A 3 -4.41 -30.66 -7.37
C GLN A 3 -4.94 -31.77 -6.45
N MET A 4 -4.13 -32.81 -6.20
CA MET A 4 -4.55 -33.99 -5.44
C MET A 4 -4.07 -33.94 -3.99
N CYS A 5 -4.93 -34.39 -3.07
CA CYS A 5 -4.64 -34.64 -1.65
C CYS A 5 -4.03 -33.47 -0.87
N ILE A 6 -4.64 -32.31 -0.98
CA ILE A 6 -4.20 -31.10 -0.30
C ILE A 6 -4.82 -30.99 1.09
N ARG A 7 -4.06 -30.40 2.00
CA ARG A 7 -4.67 -29.75 3.16
C ARG A 7 -5.08 -28.34 2.74
N ASP A 8 -6.30 -28.20 2.23
CA ASP A 8 -6.87 -26.89 2.00
C ASP A 8 -7.04 -26.16 3.34
N ARG A 9 -6.54 -24.93 3.42
CA ARG A 9 -6.60 -24.12 4.62
C ARG A 9 -7.36 -22.83 4.33
N THR A 10 -8.55 -22.71 4.91
CA THR A 10 -9.31 -21.48 4.98
C THR A 10 -9.03 -20.75 6.30
N ALA A 11 -9.61 -19.57 6.49
CA ALA A 11 -9.51 -18.84 7.77
C ALA A 11 -10.02 -19.68 8.96
N ASP A 12 -11.01 -20.54 8.73
CA ASP A 12 -11.73 -21.23 9.80
C ASP A 12 -11.33 -22.70 9.99
N ARG A 13 -10.82 -23.36 8.95
CA ARG A 13 -10.56 -24.80 9.00
C ARG A 13 -9.49 -25.27 8.02
N THR A 14 -8.94 -26.44 8.32
CA THR A 14 -8.02 -27.18 7.44
C THR A 14 -8.62 -28.55 7.16
N TYR A 15 -8.72 -28.94 5.90
CA TYR A 15 -9.24 -30.26 5.49
C TYR A 15 -8.53 -30.80 4.25
N LYS A 16 -8.60 -32.12 4.03
CA LYS A 16 -8.01 -32.77 2.86
C LYS A 16 -9.03 -32.78 1.72
N SER A 17 -8.63 -32.26 0.56
CA SER A 17 -9.47 -32.16 -0.62
C SER A 17 -8.67 -32.08 -1.90
N ASP A 18 -9.31 -32.23 -3.06
CA ASP A 18 -8.77 -31.83 -4.35
C ASP A 18 -9.36 -30.47 -4.73
N ILE A 19 -8.64 -29.68 -5.52
CA ILE A 19 -9.09 -28.43 -6.08
C ILE A 19 -9.08 -28.53 -7.61
N LEU A 20 -10.20 -28.27 -8.25
CA LEU A 20 -10.32 -28.18 -9.69
C LEU A 20 -10.28 -26.71 -10.11
N ILE A 21 -9.35 -26.39 -11.04
CA ILE A 21 -9.17 -25.04 -11.55
C ILE A 21 -9.43 -25.06 -13.06
N GLU A 22 -10.32 -24.18 -13.51
CA GLU A 22 -10.61 -23.96 -14.93
C GLU A 22 -10.52 -22.47 -15.25
N LYS A 23 -9.78 -22.15 -16.32
CA LYS A 23 -9.58 -20.74 -16.76
C LYS A 23 -9.15 -19.80 -15.63
N GLY A 24 -8.22 -20.26 -14.77
CA GLY A 24 -7.68 -19.46 -13.67
C GLY A 24 -8.61 -19.30 -12.46
N LYS A 25 -9.76 -20.02 -12.42
CA LYS A 25 -10.72 -19.95 -11.32
C LYS A 25 -10.92 -21.31 -10.66
N ILE A 26 -11.06 -21.35 -9.35
CA ILE A 26 -11.49 -22.55 -8.62
C ILE A 26 -12.97 -22.79 -8.94
N VAL A 27 -13.24 -23.93 -9.60
CA VAL A 27 -14.62 -24.32 -9.96
C VAL A 27 -15.19 -25.39 -9.06
N SER A 28 -14.33 -26.17 -8.38
CA SER A 28 -14.77 -27.18 -7.44
C SER A 28 -13.70 -27.48 -6.40
N ILE A 29 -14.13 -27.78 -5.16
CA ILE A 29 -13.30 -28.32 -4.10
C ILE A 29 -14.01 -29.59 -3.62
N GLY A 30 -13.35 -30.74 -3.69
CA GLY A 30 -13.99 -32.03 -3.39
C GLY A 30 -12.99 -33.18 -3.40
N LYS A 31 -13.50 -34.40 -3.43
CA LYS A 31 -12.69 -35.61 -3.52
C LYS A 31 -12.81 -36.25 -4.91
N ASN A 32 -11.74 -36.86 -5.38
CA ASN A 32 -11.71 -37.61 -6.65
C ASN A 32 -12.10 -36.70 -7.86
N LEU A 33 -11.70 -35.42 -7.83
CA LEU A 33 -11.83 -34.56 -8.97
C LEU A 33 -10.79 -34.96 -10.04
N SER A 34 -11.07 -34.73 -11.31
CA SER A 34 -10.14 -35.01 -12.42
C SER A 34 -9.97 -33.78 -13.31
N GLY A 35 -8.77 -33.58 -13.84
CA GLY A 35 -8.42 -32.53 -14.78
C GLY A 35 -7.50 -33.02 -15.88
N SER A 36 -7.28 -32.22 -16.91
CA SER A 36 -6.36 -32.53 -18.01
C SER A 36 -4.89 -32.52 -17.58
N GLU A 37 -4.57 -31.72 -16.57
CA GLU A 37 -3.26 -31.67 -15.94
C GLU A 37 -3.44 -31.82 -14.42
N GLU A 38 -2.53 -32.55 -13.80
CA GLU A 38 -2.58 -32.83 -12.37
C GLU A 38 -1.28 -32.38 -11.71
N LEU A 39 -1.41 -31.64 -10.60
CA LEU A 39 -0.30 -31.30 -9.71
C LEU A 39 -0.50 -32.02 -8.38
N ASP A 40 0.42 -32.94 -8.06
CA ASP A 40 0.40 -33.61 -6.75
C ASP A 40 0.92 -32.66 -5.67
N ALA A 41 0.04 -32.27 -4.75
CA ALA A 41 0.36 -31.46 -3.59
C ALA A 41 0.21 -32.24 -2.27
N THR A 42 0.38 -33.57 -2.34
CA THR A 42 0.34 -34.46 -1.15
C THR A 42 1.35 -33.98 -0.10
N GLY A 43 0.89 -33.78 1.13
CA GLY A 43 1.72 -33.28 2.23
C GLY A 43 1.90 -31.76 2.29
N CYS A 44 1.43 -31.03 1.28
CA CYS A 44 1.47 -29.56 1.25
C CYS A 44 0.21 -28.94 1.83
N PHE A 45 0.32 -27.67 2.23
CA PHE A 45 -0.81 -26.79 2.45
C PHE A 45 -1.06 -25.98 1.18
N VAL A 46 -2.31 -25.87 0.77
CA VAL A 46 -2.74 -24.91 -0.26
C VAL A 46 -3.52 -23.79 0.44
N MET A 47 -3.10 -22.59 0.20
CA MET A 47 -3.65 -21.38 0.81
C MET A 47 -3.89 -20.34 -0.29
N PRO A 48 -4.80 -19.37 -0.08
CA PRO A 48 -4.81 -18.17 -0.90
C PRO A 48 -3.41 -17.55 -0.95
N GLY A 49 -3.02 -17.01 -2.10
CA GLY A 49 -1.78 -16.24 -2.21
C GLY A 49 -1.77 -15.06 -1.26
N GLY A 50 -0.61 -14.68 -0.78
CA GLY A 50 -0.44 -13.50 0.05
C GLY A 50 -0.79 -12.22 -0.71
N ILE A 51 -1.32 -11.23 0.00
CA ILE A 51 -1.50 -9.86 -0.47
C ILE A 51 -0.55 -8.99 0.33
N ASP A 52 0.36 -8.31 -0.35
CA ASP A 52 1.18 -7.27 0.28
C ASP A 52 0.53 -5.90 0.03
N PRO A 53 -0.11 -5.30 1.05
CA PRO A 53 -0.84 -4.06 0.89
C PRO A 53 0.05 -2.81 1.00
N HIS A 54 1.39 -2.94 1.04
CA HIS A 54 2.27 -1.80 1.26
C HIS A 54 3.62 -1.99 0.57
N THR A 55 3.68 -1.68 -0.72
CA THR A 55 4.92 -1.75 -1.50
C THR A 55 5.31 -0.40 -2.11
N HIS A 56 6.59 -0.25 -2.40
CA HIS A 56 7.15 0.95 -3.04
C HIS A 56 8.09 0.54 -4.17
N LEU A 57 7.50 0.06 -5.27
CA LEU A 57 8.25 -0.40 -6.44
C LEU A 57 8.54 0.78 -7.38
N GLU A 58 9.79 0.90 -7.82
CA GLU A 58 10.24 1.97 -8.73
C GLU A 58 9.82 3.38 -8.23
N MET A 59 9.77 3.53 -6.91
CA MET A 59 9.32 4.77 -6.28
C MET A 59 10.45 5.81 -6.29
N PRO A 60 10.23 7.00 -6.87
CA PRO A 60 11.17 8.11 -6.73
C PRO A 60 11.06 8.70 -5.33
N PHE A 61 12.19 8.81 -4.62
CA PHE A 61 12.21 9.41 -3.29
C PHE A 61 13.58 10.01 -3.00
N MET A 62 13.63 11.27 -2.56
CA MET A 62 14.83 11.97 -2.11
C MET A 62 16.01 11.92 -3.10
N GLY A 63 15.72 12.02 -4.41
CA GLY A 63 16.74 12.02 -5.47
C GLY A 63 17.26 10.65 -5.88
N THR A 64 16.62 9.58 -5.40
CA THR A 64 16.91 8.19 -5.79
C THR A 64 15.60 7.46 -6.12
N TYR A 65 15.72 6.18 -6.43
CA TYR A 65 14.58 5.28 -6.66
C TYR A 65 14.72 4.04 -5.78
N SER A 66 13.59 3.41 -5.42
CA SER A 66 13.63 2.08 -4.82
C SER A 66 14.31 1.09 -5.78
N SER A 67 15.07 0.14 -5.24
CA SER A 67 15.95 -0.77 -6.00
C SER A 67 15.18 -1.71 -6.93
N ASP A 68 13.98 -2.12 -6.55
CA ASP A 68 13.12 -2.98 -7.34
C ASP A 68 12.15 -2.17 -8.20
N ASN A 69 12.03 -2.56 -9.47
CA ASN A 69 10.95 -2.15 -10.33
C ASN A 69 9.76 -3.13 -10.23
N PHE A 70 8.67 -2.87 -10.96
CA PHE A 70 7.49 -3.75 -10.91
C PHE A 70 7.80 -5.18 -11.41
N GLU A 71 8.69 -5.36 -12.38
CA GLU A 71 9.06 -6.71 -12.83
C GLU A 71 9.84 -7.47 -11.74
N SER A 72 10.94 -6.91 -11.24
CA SER A 72 11.80 -7.60 -10.28
C SER A 72 11.11 -7.80 -8.93
N GLY A 73 10.43 -6.77 -8.41
CA GLY A 73 9.75 -6.82 -7.11
C GLY A 73 8.56 -7.79 -7.11
N THR A 74 7.72 -7.77 -8.15
CA THR A 74 6.58 -8.71 -8.22
C THR A 74 7.02 -10.15 -8.47
N ARG A 75 8.13 -10.39 -9.19
CA ARG A 75 8.73 -11.74 -9.30
C ARG A 75 9.26 -12.24 -7.96
N ALA A 76 9.90 -11.37 -7.19
CA ALA A 76 10.34 -11.71 -5.83
C ALA A 76 9.14 -12.01 -4.91
N ALA A 77 8.10 -11.17 -4.96
CA ALA A 77 6.86 -11.38 -4.22
C ALA A 77 6.22 -12.74 -4.55
N LEU A 78 6.08 -13.06 -5.84
CA LEU A 78 5.52 -14.34 -6.30
C LEU A 78 6.35 -15.54 -5.85
N SER A 79 7.68 -15.42 -5.83
CA SER A 79 8.58 -16.48 -5.34
C SER A 79 8.38 -16.74 -3.84
N GLY A 80 7.93 -15.75 -3.08
CA GLY A 80 7.57 -15.88 -1.65
C GLY A 80 6.11 -16.28 -1.40
N GLY A 81 5.30 -16.44 -2.46
CA GLY A 81 3.87 -16.80 -2.35
C GLY A 81 2.92 -15.60 -2.24
N THR A 82 3.42 -14.37 -2.42
CA THR A 82 2.59 -13.17 -2.55
C THR A 82 2.13 -13.05 -4.00
N THR A 83 0.81 -13.04 -4.21
CA THR A 83 0.19 -13.06 -5.54
C THR A 83 -0.45 -11.72 -5.92
N MET A 84 -0.50 -10.77 -4.99
CA MET A 84 -0.98 -9.43 -5.22
C MET A 84 -0.17 -8.43 -4.39
N VAL A 85 0.15 -7.29 -4.99
CA VAL A 85 0.78 -6.15 -4.31
C VAL A 85 -0.09 -4.91 -4.44
N VAL A 86 -0.06 -4.03 -3.43
CA VAL A 86 -0.68 -2.72 -3.50
C VAL A 86 0.41 -1.66 -3.30
N ASP A 87 0.69 -0.93 -4.36
CA ASP A 87 1.74 0.10 -4.39
C ASP A 87 1.15 1.50 -4.19
N PHE A 88 1.99 2.52 -4.09
CA PHE A 88 1.58 3.89 -3.83
C PHE A 88 1.85 4.78 -5.03
N CYS A 89 0.79 5.32 -5.65
CA CYS A 89 0.91 6.42 -6.61
C CYS A 89 1.25 7.71 -5.88
N LEU A 90 2.40 8.30 -6.18
CA LEU A 90 2.92 9.51 -5.56
C LEU A 90 2.88 10.68 -6.57
N PRO A 91 1.85 11.53 -6.55
CA PRO A 91 1.89 12.76 -7.33
C PRO A 91 2.92 13.72 -6.76
N SER A 92 3.56 14.50 -7.62
CA SER A 92 4.33 15.66 -7.18
C SER A 92 3.38 16.79 -6.74
N PRO A 93 3.80 17.70 -5.84
CA PRO A 93 2.99 18.88 -5.52
C PRO A 93 2.57 19.65 -6.78
N GLY A 94 1.26 19.95 -6.91
CA GLY A 94 0.69 20.57 -8.09
C GLY A 94 0.40 19.64 -9.27
N GLN A 95 0.62 18.34 -9.14
CA GLN A 95 0.30 17.36 -10.16
C GLN A 95 -1.07 16.73 -9.91
N SER A 96 -1.86 16.55 -10.98
CA SER A 96 -3.13 15.81 -10.95
C SER A 96 -2.93 14.37 -10.48
N LEU A 97 -3.88 13.87 -9.67
CA LEU A 97 -3.90 12.47 -9.26
C LEU A 97 -4.01 11.52 -10.44
N LEU A 98 -4.74 11.91 -11.48
CA LEU A 98 -4.95 11.08 -12.68
C LEU A 98 -3.65 10.94 -13.51
N THR A 99 -2.83 11.99 -13.54
CA THR A 99 -1.50 11.95 -14.17
C THR A 99 -0.57 11.00 -13.41
N ALA A 100 -0.62 11.01 -12.09
CA ALA A 100 0.15 10.08 -11.27
C ALA A 100 -0.28 8.63 -11.51
N ILE A 101 -1.58 8.34 -11.55
CA ILE A 101 -2.10 6.99 -11.89
C ILE A 101 -1.55 6.52 -13.23
N GLN A 102 -1.60 7.37 -14.27
CA GLN A 102 -1.10 6.98 -15.59
C GLN A 102 0.39 6.64 -15.55
N ALA A 103 1.18 7.36 -14.77
CA ALA A 103 2.60 7.05 -14.60
C ALA A 103 2.82 5.69 -13.93
N TRP A 104 2.03 5.36 -12.89
CA TRP A 104 2.09 4.07 -12.21
C TRP A 104 1.54 2.92 -13.06
N ASP A 105 0.47 3.14 -13.81
CA ASP A 105 -0.04 2.16 -14.79
C ASP A 105 1.04 1.79 -15.82
N ASN A 106 1.81 2.77 -16.30
CA ASN A 106 2.90 2.51 -17.23
C ASN A 106 4.02 1.67 -16.59
N LYS A 107 4.42 1.98 -15.34
CA LYS A 107 5.43 1.22 -14.59
C LYS A 107 4.98 -0.21 -14.29
N SER A 108 3.74 -0.39 -13.88
CA SER A 108 3.17 -1.68 -13.50
C SER A 108 2.85 -2.61 -14.68
N SER A 109 3.00 -2.14 -15.92
CA SER A 109 2.77 -2.95 -17.12
C SER A 109 3.62 -4.23 -17.20
N LEU A 110 4.74 -4.28 -16.47
CA LEU A 110 5.64 -5.44 -16.39
C LEU A 110 5.41 -6.30 -15.13
N ALA A 111 4.40 -5.99 -14.32
CA ALA A 111 4.10 -6.77 -13.13
C ALA A 111 3.74 -8.23 -13.48
N THR A 112 4.24 -9.16 -12.68
CA THR A 112 3.99 -10.61 -12.84
C THR A 112 2.96 -11.15 -11.84
N THR A 113 2.52 -10.31 -10.88
CA THR A 113 1.41 -10.57 -9.95
C THR A 113 0.23 -9.66 -10.27
N ASP A 114 -0.91 -9.92 -9.65
CA ASP A 114 -1.97 -8.91 -9.58
C ASP A 114 -1.46 -7.69 -8.80
N TYR A 115 -1.97 -6.52 -9.13
CA TYR A 115 -1.60 -5.29 -8.42
C TYR A 115 -2.78 -4.32 -8.31
N SER A 116 -2.67 -3.43 -7.35
CA SER A 116 -3.52 -2.26 -7.20
C SER A 116 -2.69 -1.12 -6.62
N PHE A 117 -3.34 0.03 -6.36
CA PHE A 117 -2.68 1.22 -5.86
C PHE A 117 -3.43 1.82 -4.67
N HIS A 118 -2.64 2.46 -3.79
CA HIS A 118 -3.09 3.52 -2.92
C HIS A 118 -2.75 4.85 -3.60
N MET A 119 -3.62 5.85 -3.52
CA MET A 119 -3.33 7.18 -4.00
C MET A 119 -2.74 8.04 -2.87
N ALA A 120 -1.54 8.57 -3.06
CA ALA A 120 -0.99 9.52 -2.10
C ALA A 120 -1.57 10.93 -2.30
N ILE A 121 -1.81 11.62 -1.20
CA ILE A 121 -2.14 13.04 -1.15
C ILE A 121 -0.92 13.75 -0.60
N THR A 122 -0.17 14.40 -1.49
CA THR A 122 1.09 15.10 -1.20
C THR A 122 0.96 16.63 -1.27
N TRP A 123 -0.21 17.08 -1.61
CA TRP A 123 -0.67 18.47 -1.65
C TRP A 123 -2.19 18.49 -1.70
N TRP A 124 -2.79 19.63 -1.39
CA TRP A 124 -4.23 19.78 -1.41
C TRP A 124 -4.65 21.00 -2.23
N GLY A 125 -5.75 20.85 -2.97
CA GLY A 125 -6.34 21.92 -3.77
C GLY A 125 -7.57 21.44 -4.54
N GLU A 126 -8.19 22.35 -5.28
CA GLU A 126 -9.42 22.08 -6.03
C GLU A 126 -9.25 20.92 -7.03
N GLU A 127 -8.10 20.80 -7.67
CA GLU A 127 -7.82 19.74 -8.64
C GLU A 127 -7.81 18.37 -7.94
N VAL A 128 -7.12 18.25 -6.79
CA VAL A 128 -7.10 17.00 -5.99
C VAL A 128 -8.51 16.63 -5.57
N PHE A 129 -9.27 17.58 -5.01
CA PHE A 129 -10.65 17.38 -4.60
C PHE A 129 -11.53 16.85 -5.74
N ASN A 130 -11.39 17.42 -6.95
CA ASN A 130 -12.15 17.04 -8.13
C ASN A 130 -11.70 15.71 -8.74
N ASP A 131 -10.42 15.32 -8.62
CA ASP A 131 -9.88 14.07 -9.12
C ASP A 131 -10.29 12.85 -8.28
N MET A 132 -10.45 13.00 -6.95
CA MET A 132 -10.72 11.90 -6.02
C MET A 132 -11.91 11.00 -6.42
N PRO A 133 -13.07 11.52 -6.87
CA PRO A 133 -14.17 10.65 -7.32
C PRO A 133 -13.78 9.78 -8.52
N THR A 134 -12.98 10.30 -9.44
CA THR A 134 -12.50 9.55 -10.60
C THR A 134 -11.51 8.46 -10.18
N VAL A 135 -10.65 8.74 -9.21
CA VAL A 135 -9.73 7.77 -8.61
C VAL A 135 -10.52 6.61 -7.97
N VAL A 136 -11.54 6.93 -7.17
CA VAL A 136 -12.44 5.92 -6.58
C VAL A 136 -13.16 5.12 -7.67
N GLY A 137 -13.66 5.78 -8.72
CA GLY A 137 -14.28 5.14 -9.87
C GLY A 137 -13.38 4.17 -10.63
N LYS A 138 -12.05 4.32 -10.53
CA LYS A 138 -11.05 3.37 -11.05
C LYS A 138 -10.78 2.19 -10.10
N GLY A 139 -11.42 2.14 -8.93
CA GLY A 139 -11.24 1.08 -7.93
C GLY A 139 -10.18 1.38 -6.87
N ILE A 140 -9.57 2.56 -6.87
CA ILE A 140 -8.61 3.00 -5.87
C ILE A 140 -9.40 3.77 -4.80
N ASN A 141 -9.70 3.11 -3.68
CA ASN A 141 -10.55 3.65 -2.61
C ASN A 141 -9.79 3.96 -1.32
N THR A 142 -8.48 4.07 -1.40
CA THR A 142 -7.60 4.38 -0.27
C THR A 142 -6.68 5.53 -0.61
N PHE A 143 -6.58 6.52 0.30
CA PHE A 143 -5.78 7.73 0.11
C PHE A 143 -4.74 7.87 1.21
N LYS A 144 -3.47 7.89 0.82
CA LYS A 144 -2.32 7.94 1.74
C LYS A 144 -1.86 9.36 1.99
N HIS A 145 -1.79 9.73 3.27
CA HIS A 145 -1.33 11.02 3.74
C HIS A 145 -0.02 10.89 4.52
N PHE A 146 0.79 11.93 4.49
CA PHE A 146 2.06 11.97 5.20
C PHE A 146 2.06 13.16 6.17
N MET A 147 2.28 12.88 7.45
CA MET A 147 2.46 13.89 8.50
C MET A 147 3.94 14.23 8.72
N ALA A 148 4.83 13.65 7.91
CA ALA A 148 6.27 13.86 7.89
C ALA A 148 6.77 14.12 6.46
N TYR A 149 8.09 14.22 6.31
CA TYR A 149 8.76 14.57 5.04
C TYR A 149 8.46 16.01 4.60
N LYS A 150 8.67 16.96 5.53
CA LYS A 150 8.44 18.39 5.33
C LYS A 150 9.12 18.90 4.05
N GLY A 151 8.33 19.62 3.23
CA GLY A 151 8.77 20.14 1.95
C GLY A 151 8.84 19.12 0.80
N ALA A 152 8.41 17.86 1.04
CA ALA A 152 8.35 16.82 0.01
C ALA A 152 6.95 16.18 -0.08
N LEU A 153 6.52 15.44 0.94
CA LEU A 153 5.26 14.68 0.95
C LEU A 153 4.28 15.15 2.02
N MET A 154 4.77 15.88 3.03
CA MET A 154 3.97 16.30 4.19
C MET A 154 2.87 17.25 3.75
N ILE A 155 1.64 17.00 4.24
CA ILE A 155 0.51 17.94 4.18
C ILE A 155 0.19 18.45 5.59
N ASP A 156 -0.44 19.62 5.66
CA ASP A 156 -0.82 20.24 6.92
C ASP A 156 -2.15 19.68 7.46
N ASP A 157 -2.44 19.92 8.74
CA ASP A 157 -3.62 19.37 9.43
C ASP A 157 -4.95 19.80 8.82
N ASP A 158 -5.05 21.04 8.31
CA ASP A 158 -6.23 21.56 7.63
C ASP A 158 -6.47 20.89 6.28
N GLU A 159 -5.40 20.66 5.51
CA GLU A 159 -5.43 19.90 4.26
C GLU A 159 -5.81 18.43 4.49
N MET A 160 -5.23 17.83 5.54
CA MET A 160 -5.53 16.46 5.94
C MET A 160 -7.01 16.32 6.37
N TYR A 161 -7.53 17.27 7.17
CA TYR A 161 -8.93 17.26 7.57
C TYR A 161 -9.87 17.39 6.36
N ALA A 162 -9.59 18.32 5.45
CA ALA A 162 -10.40 18.49 4.23
C ALA A 162 -10.39 17.21 3.36
N SER A 163 -9.23 16.58 3.20
CA SER A 163 -9.10 15.33 2.47
C SER A 163 -9.85 14.18 3.16
N PHE A 164 -9.81 14.09 4.49
CA PHE A 164 -10.54 13.07 5.26
C PHE A 164 -12.06 13.25 5.12
N GLN A 165 -12.57 14.47 5.16
CA GLN A 165 -13.98 14.76 4.87
C GLN A 165 -14.37 14.28 3.46
N ARG A 166 -13.50 14.52 2.48
CA ARG A 166 -13.73 14.06 1.10
C ARG A 166 -13.72 12.53 1.01
N CYS A 167 -12.82 11.86 1.74
CA CYS A 167 -12.83 10.40 1.84
C CYS A 167 -14.15 9.88 2.43
N ALA A 168 -14.68 10.51 3.49
CA ALA A 168 -15.96 10.13 4.09
C ALA A 168 -17.13 10.25 3.08
N GLU A 169 -17.19 11.35 2.31
CA GLU A 169 -18.20 11.54 1.25
C GLU A 169 -18.14 10.46 0.17
N LEU A 170 -16.94 9.99 -0.17
CA LEU A 170 -16.70 9.03 -1.24
C LEU A 170 -16.74 7.55 -0.77
N GLY A 171 -16.89 7.29 0.53
CA GLY A 171 -16.77 5.95 1.11
C GLY A 171 -15.36 5.38 0.96
N ALA A 172 -14.36 6.24 0.87
CA ALA A 172 -12.95 5.89 0.79
C ALA A 172 -12.29 5.89 2.18
N MET A 173 -11.13 5.28 2.30
CA MET A 173 -10.40 5.17 3.56
C MET A 173 -9.06 5.93 3.49
N PRO A 174 -8.83 6.93 4.35
CA PRO A 174 -7.52 7.52 4.51
C PRO A 174 -6.55 6.59 5.24
N LEU A 175 -5.27 6.66 4.83
CA LEU A 175 -4.13 6.05 5.47
C LEU A 175 -3.16 7.16 5.86
N VAL A 176 -2.44 6.99 6.97
CA VAL A 176 -1.43 7.97 7.38
C VAL A 176 -0.06 7.33 7.61
N HIS A 177 0.98 8.10 7.30
CA HIS A 177 2.30 7.94 7.87
C HIS A 177 2.40 8.98 9.00
N ALA A 178 2.35 8.52 10.24
CA ALA A 178 2.12 9.36 11.40
C ALA A 178 3.43 9.60 12.18
N GLU A 179 4.21 10.57 11.73
CA GLU A 179 5.32 11.15 12.50
C GLU A 179 5.15 12.68 12.53
N ASN A 180 5.51 13.33 13.64
CA ASN A 180 5.51 14.79 13.72
C ASN A 180 6.65 15.36 12.88
N GLY A 181 6.35 15.72 11.64
CA GLY A 181 7.32 16.13 10.64
C GLY A 181 8.09 17.40 11.00
N ASP A 182 7.48 18.32 11.73
CA ASP A 182 8.13 19.54 12.20
C ASP A 182 9.20 19.24 13.26
N VAL A 183 8.88 18.38 14.22
CA VAL A 183 9.83 17.96 15.26
C VAL A 183 10.95 17.10 14.66
N VAL A 184 10.61 16.16 13.76
CA VAL A 184 11.61 15.35 13.05
C VAL A 184 12.58 16.23 12.28
N ALA A 185 12.09 17.23 11.54
CA ALA A 185 12.95 18.14 10.78
C ALA A 185 13.92 18.93 11.70
N GLN A 186 13.46 19.39 12.86
CA GLN A 186 14.30 20.07 13.84
C GLN A 186 15.37 19.13 14.44
N LEU A 187 14.98 17.90 14.77
CA LEU A 187 15.92 16.90 15.31
C LEU A 187 16.99 16.52 14.27
N GLN A 188 16.59 16.36 13.00
CA GLN A 188 17.52 16.10 11.92
C GLN A 188 18.52 17.25 11.75
N ALA A 189 18.05 18.49 11.69
CA ALA A 189 18.92 19.66 11.57
C ALA A 189 19.95 19.72 12.73
N LYS A 190 19.50 19.51 13.96
CA LYS A 190 20.38 19.47 15.14
C LYS A 190 21.43 18.37 15.09
N LEU A 191 21.06 17.17 14.63
CA LEU A 191 22.03 16.07 14.47
C LEU A 191 23.07 16.38 13.42
N MET A 192 22.65 16.96 12.28
CA MET A 192 23.57 17.40 11.24
C MET A 192 24.56 18.48 11.71
N GLU A 193 24.11 19.48 12.47
CA GLU A 193 24.96 20.50 13.08
C GLU A 193 26.00 19.89 14.03
N GLN A 194 25.67 18.79 14.69
CA GLN A 194 26.55 18.04 15.58
C GLN A 194 27.51 17.09 14.84
N GLY A 195 27.42 17.00 13.50
CA GLY A 195 28.21 16.08 12.70
C GLY A 195 27.73 14.61 12.75
N ASN A 196 26.54 14.36 13.30
CA ASN A 196 25.94 13.04 13.38
C ASN A 196 25.16 12.72 12.08
N ASN A 197 25.88 12.30 11.04
CA ASN A 197 25.33 12.09 9.68
C ASN A 197 25.24 10.61 9.30
N GLY A 198 25.58 9.70 10.21
CA GLY A 198 25.51 8.25 9.96
C GLY A 198 24.08 7.73 9.91
N PRO A 199 23.88 6.48 9.47
CA PRO A 199 22.55 5.87 9.40
C PRO A 199 21.78 5.86 10.72
N GLU A 200 22.49 5.80 11.85
CA GLU A 200 21.95 5.86 13.21
C GLU A 200 21.22 7.17 13.52
N ALA A 201 21.62 8.27 12.85
CA ALA A 201 20.94 9.56 13.00
C ALA A 201 19.45 9.49 12.60
N HIS A 202 19.08 8.53 11.74
CA HIS A 202 17.69 8.31 11.39
C HIS A 202 16.84 7.97 12.62
N SER A 203 17.28 7.02 13.44
CA SER A 203 16.55 6.61 14.65
C SER A 203 16.57 7.70 15.73
N TYR A 204 17.69 8.42 15.88
CA TYR A 204 17.80 9.50 16.87
C TYR A 204 16.91 10.72 16.55
N SER A 205 16.60 10.94 15.27
CA SER A 205 15.69 11.99 14.83
C SER A 205 14.20 11.61 14.93
N ARG A 206 13.91 10.36 15.28
CA ARG A 206 12.55 9.81 15.36
C ARG A 206 12.30 9.08 16.69
N PRO A 207 12.34 9.81 17.82
CA PRO A 207 11.96 9.21 19.09
C PRO A 207 10.48 8.78 19.05
N PRO A 208 10.07 7.77 19.84
CA PRO A 208 8.70 7.24 19.83
C PRO A 208 7.61 8.30 20.03
N GLU A 209 7.93 9.40 20.71
CA GLU A 209 7.00 10.49 20.99
C GLU A 209 6.50 11.19 19.72
N VAL A 210 7.34 11.28 18.67
CA VAL A 210 6.92 11.93 17.41
C VAL A 210 5.88 11.11 16.67
N GLU A 211 5.93 9.78 16.79
CA GLU A 211 4.94 8.87 16.22
C GLU A 211 3.68 8.83 17.11
N GLY A 212 3.83 8.72 18.42
CA GLY A 212 2.71 8.69 19.36
C GLY A 212 1.85 9.96 19.31
N GLU A 213 2.46 11.16 19.24
CA GLU A 213 1.75 12.43 19.08
C GLU A 213 1.01 12.47 17.75
N ALA A 214 1.69 12.19 16.64
CA ALA A 214 1.11 12.26 15.31
C ALA A 214 -0.03 11.24 15.12
N THR A 215 0.14 10.03 15.61
CA THR A 215 -0.90 8.99 15.60
C THR A 215 -2.15 9.45 16.34
N ASN A 216 -2.00 9.98 17.55
CA ASN A 216 -3.14 10.49 18.31
C ASN A 216 -3.84 11.65 17.59
N ARG A 217 -3.08 12.57 17.01
CA ARG A 217 -3.60 13.71 16.25
C ARG A 217 -4.36 13.25 15.01
N ALA A 218 -3.83 12.29 14.24
CA ALA A 218 -4.49 11.72 13.08
C ALA A 218 -5.83 11.04 13.44
N ILE A 219 -5.87 10.29 14.55
CA ILE A 219 -7.09 9.66 15.07
C ILE A 219 -8.15 10.71 15.40
N MET A 220 -7.77 11.78 16.09
CA MET A 220 -8.69 12.87 16.44
C MET A 220 -9.22 13.59 15.21
N ILE A 221 -8.37 13.82 14.18
CA ILE A 221 -8.79 14.44 12.92
C ILE A 221 -9.75 13.51 12.16
N ALA A 222 -9.49 12.22 12.13
CA ALA A 222 -10.36 11.23 11.48
C ALA A 222 -11.73 11.14 12.18
N ASP A 223 -11.76 11.15 13.51
CA ASP A 223 -12.98 11.16 14.30
C ASP A 223 -13.83 12.41 14.00
N MET A 224 -13.22 13.59 13.96
CA MET A 224 -13.89 14.83 13.58
C MET A 224 -14.41 14.83 12.14
N ALA A 225 -13.71 14.16 11.23
CA ALA A 225 -14.13 14.02 9.82
C ALA A 225 -15.18 12.91 9.63
N GLY A 226 -15.40 12.04 10.63
CA GLY A 226 -16.35 10.95 10.59
C GLY A 226 -15.94 9.82 9.62
N VAL A 227 -14.64 9.51 9.52
CA VAL A 227 -14.08 8.53 8.59
C VAL A 227 -13.21 7.49 9.32
N PRO A 228 -13.26 6.20 8.94
CA PRO A 228 -12.31 5.23 9.45
C PRO A 228 -10.88 5.58 8.99
N LEU A 229 -9.87 5.25 9.81
CA LEU A 229 -8.46 5.53 9.55
C LEU A 229 -7.63 4.24 9.61
N TYR A 230 -6.66 4.13 8.70
CA TYR A 230 -5.64 3.08 8.70
C TYR A 230 -4.26 3.69 8.92
#